data_87c49ce775bbcf5558948badfcf03fae
#
_entry.id   87c49ce775bbcf5558948badfcf03fae
#
_cell.length_a   1.000
_cell.length_b   1.000
_cell.length_c   1.000
_cell.angle_alpha   90.00
_cell.angle_beta   90.00
_cell.angle_gamma   90.00
#
_symmetry.space_group_name_H-M   'P 1'
#
loop_
_entity.id
_entity.type
_entity.pdbx_description
1 polymer ?
#
loop_
_entity_poly.entity_id
_entity_poly.type
_entity_poly.pdbx_seq_one_letter_code
_entity_poly.pdbx_strand_id
1 'polypeptide(L)'
;SPSDEDHIAKLRKHLDTQKIYYKEHVCSAHKKTRMLLEIMEGYEKSGRRIVYITVAGRSNALSGVVACNTKYPVIACPPFKDKDDMMVNINSTLQMPSKVPVMTILEPENVAMSIVRLYGL
;
A
#
# COMPACT_ATOMS: atom_id res chain seq x y z
N SER A 1 4.79 -0.65 -14.07
CA SER A 1 4.32 -0.55 -15.46
C SER A 1 3.75 0.84 -15.74
N PRO A 2 3.61 1.23 -17.00
CA PRO A 2 2.99 2.53 -17.33
C PRO A 2 1.58 2.71 -16.76
N SER A 3 0.79 1.64 -16.67
CA SER A 3 -0.55 1.70 -16.07
C SER A 3 -0.49 1.92 -14.57
N ASP A 4 0.57 1.46 -13.91
CA ASP A 4 0.77 1.67 -12.49
C ASP A 4 1.12 3.14 -12.21
N GLU A 5 1.86 3.79 -13.11
CA GLU A 5 2.25 5.18 -12.93
C GLU A 5 1.04 6.12 -12.90
N ASP A 6 0.04 5.93 -13.75
CA ASP A 6 -1.18 6.73 -13.71
C ASP A 6 -1.92 6.57 -12.37
N HIS A 7 -1.98 5.35 -11.89
CA HIS A 7 -2.60 5.02 -10.60
C HIS A 7 -1.85 5.67 -9.44
N ILE A 8 -0.53 5.57 -9.46
CA ILE A 8 0.34 6.16 -8.44
C ILE A 8 0.26 7.69 -8.49
N ALA A 9 0.19 8.29 -9.67
CA ALA A 9 0.03 9.73 -9.81
C ALA A 9 -1.27 10.23 -9.17
N LYS A 10 -2.37 9.50 -9.32
CA LYS A 10 -3.63 9.82 -8.64
C LYS A 10 -3.50 9.74 -7.13
N LEU A 11 -2.81 8.72 -6.65
CA LEU A 11 -2.58 8.54 -5.22
C LEU A 11 -1.76 9.70 -4.65
N ARG A 12 -0.67 10.08 -5.33
CA ARG A 12 0.15 11.25 -4.94
C ARG A 12 -0.68 12.51 -4.85
N LYS A 13 -1.51 12.75 -5.86
CA LYS A 13 -2.38 13.93 -5.93
C LYS A 13 -3.32 14.02 -4.72
N HIS A 14 -3.97 12.93 -4.37
CA HIS A 14 -4.93 12.93 -3.27
C HIS A 14 -4.24 13.02 -1.91
N LEU A 15 -3.05 12.43 -1.75
CA LEU A 15 -2.26 12.61 -0.54
C LEU A 15 -1.83 14.06 -0.38
N ASP A 16 -1.38 14.71 -1.45
CA ASP A 16 -0.98 16.12 -1.45
C ASP A 16 -2.17 17.02 -1.13
N THR A 17 -3.34 16.75 -1.69
CA THR A 17 -4.56 17.52 -1.43
C THR A 17 -4.93 17.50 0.06
N GLN A 18 -4.75 16.38 0.73
CA GLN A 18 -5.02 16.23 2.16
C GLN A 18 -3.82 16.63 3.03
N LYS A 19 -2.75 17.13 2.43
CA LYS A 19 -1.52 17.56 3.13
C LYS A 19 -0.90 16.43 3.95
N ILE A 20 -0.97 15.21 3.45
CA ILE A 20 -0.35 14.05 4.06
C ILE A 20 1.08 13.92 3.52
N TYR A 21 2.06 13.97 4.42
CA TYR A 21 3.45 13.74 4.05
C TYR A 21 3.67 12.26 3.73
N TYR A 22 4.37 11.98 2.63
CA TYR A 22 4.67 10.60 2.26
C TYR A 22 6.06 10.47 1.66
N LYS A 23 6.59 9.27 1.72
CA LYS A 23 7.79 8.85 0.99
C LYS A 23 7.43 7.67 0.11
N GLU A 24 8.05 7.60 -1.04
CA GLU A 24 7.75 6.61 -2.06
C GLU A 24 8.97 5.73 -2.31
N HIS A 25 8.75 4.42 -2.38
CA HIS A 25 9.79 3.44 -2.66
C HIS A 25 9.32 2.48 -3.74
N VAL A 26 10.22 2.12 -4.64
CA VAL A 26 9.98 1.07 -5.63
C VAL A 26 10.77 -0.16 -5.18
N CYS A 27 10.07 -1.19 -4.72
CA CYS A 27 10.71 -2.35 -4.16
C CYS A 27 9.87 -3.61 -4.40
N SER A 28 10.48 -4.62 -5.01
CA SER A 28 9.82 -5.91 -5.23
C SER A 28 9.89 -6.77 -3.97
N ALA A 29 8.74 -7.23 -3.48
CA ALA A 29 8.70 -8.13 -2.34
C ALA A 29 9.36 -9.49 -2.64
N HIS A 30 9.27 -9.96 -3.90
CA HIS A 30 9.87 -11.23 -4.31
C HIS A 30 11.37 -11.12 -4.55
N LYS A 31 11.80 -10.07 -5.24
CA LYS A 31 13.18 -9.95 -5.73
C LYS A 31 14.09 -9.21 -4.78
N LYS A 32 13.55 -8.34 -3.94
CA LYS A 32 14.32 -7.47 -3.04
C LYS A 32 13.71 -7.43 -1.64
N THR A 33 13.38 -8.58 -1.10
CA THR A 33 12.74 -8.71 0.21
C THR A 33 13.57 -8.06 1.33
N ARG A 34 14.89 -8.30 1.35
CA ARG A 34 15.77 -7.74 2.37
C ARG A 34 15.75 -6.20 2.35
N MET A 35 15.82 -5.60 1.16
CA MET A 35 15.76 -4.14 1.02
C MET A 35 14.45 -3.60 1.53
N LEU A 36 13.33 -4.26 1.23
CA LEU A 36 12.01 -3.87 1.74
C LEU A 36 11.99 -3.88 3.26
N LEU A 37 12.48 -4.94 3.89
CA LEU A 37 12.50 -5.05 5.35
C LEU A 37 13.41 -4.00 6.00
N GLU A 38 14.53 -3.67 5.38
CA GLU A 38 15.44 -2.61 5.86
C GLU A 38 14.76 -1.23 5.80
N ILE A 39 14.05 -0.94 4.72
CA ILE A 39 13.28 0.30 4.58
C ILE A 39 12.25 0.39 5.70
N MET A 40 11.49 -0.67 5.91
CA MET A 40 10.47 -0.72 6.96
C MET A 40 11.07 -0.56 8.35
N GLU A 41 12.19 -1.19 8.64
CA GLU A 41 12.86 -1.09 9.93
C GLU A 41 13.18 0.37 10.29
N GLY A 42 13.65 1.15 9.32
CA GLY A 42 13.89 2.57 9.52
C GLY A 42 12.64 3.33 9.94
N TYR A 43 11.51 3.05 9.29
CA TYR A 43 10.24 3.70 9.63
C TYR A 43 9.70 3.23 10.98
N GLU A 44 9.77 1.93 11.27
CA GLU A 44 9.29 1.37 12.54
C GLU A 44 10.01 1.97 13.73
N LYS A 45 11.28 2.35 13.58
CA LYS A 45 12.08 2.97 14.63
C LYS A 45 11.88 4.48 14.75
N SER A 46 11.19 5.11 13.83
CA SER A 46 11.06 6.57 13.78
C SER A 46 10.22 7.18 14.91
N GLY A 47 9.35 6.40 15.53
CA GLY A 47 8.40 6.87 16.51
C GLY A 47 7.24 7.68 15.95
N ARG A 48 7.14 7.79 14.64
CA ARG A 48 6.06 8.51 13.96
C ARG A 48 4.86 7.61 13.75
N ARG A 49 3.69 8.22 13.58
CA ARG A 49 2.50 7.50 13.11
C ARG A 49 2.70 7.19 11.62
N ILE A 50 2.52 5.94 11.25
CA ILE A 50 2.80 5.44 9.91
C ILE A 50 1.59 4.73 9.35
N VAL A 51 1.37 4.88 8.04
CA VAL A 51 0.51 4.01 7.25
C VAL A 51 1.32 3.57 6.06
N TYR A 52 1.38 2.26 5.83
CA TYR A 52 1.98 1.73 4.62
C TYR A 52 0.91 1.61 3.55
N ILE A 53 1.17 2.19 2.40
CA ILE A 53 0.32 2.04 1.23
C ILE A 53 1.09 1.18 0.23
N THR A 54 0.52 0.04 -0.14
CA THR A 54 1.14 -0.86 -1.10
C THR A 54 0.39 -0.80 -2.42
N VAL A 55 1.16 -0.69 -3.50
CA VAL A 55 0.63 -0.67 -4.86
C VAL A 55 1.27 -1.83 -5.61
N ALA A 56 0.58 -2.94 -5.70
CA ALA A 56 1.04 -4.13 -6.39
C ALA A 56 -0.14 -4.79 -7.09
N GLY A 57 0.08 -5.23 -8.32
CA GLY A 57 -0.95 -5.89 -9.11
C GLY A 57 -1.03 -7.38 -8.83
N ARG A 58 -0.87 -8.19 -9.85
CA ARG A 58 -0.98 -9.65 -9.78
C ARG A 58 0.02 -10.25 -8.82
N SER A 59 -0.36 -11.36 -8.18
CA SER A 59 0.49 -12.06 -7.21
C SER A 59 1.01 -11.13 -6.12
N ASN A 60 0.12 -10.39 -5.50
CA ASN A 60 0.44 -9.35 -4.52
C ASN A 60 1.06 -9.93 -3.24
N ALA A 61 2.37 -10.21 -3.27
CA ALA A 61 3.12 -10.58 -2.09
C ALA A 61 3.49 -9.37 -1.23
N LEU A 62 3.53 -8.18 -1.83
CA LEU A 62 3.99 -6.96 -1.16
C LEU A 62 3.15 -6.63 0.07
N SER A 63 1.82 -6.61 -0.06
CA SER A 63 0.94 -6.27 1.05
C SER A 63 1.09 -7.24 2.22
N GLY A 64 1.22 -8.53 1.93
CA GLY A 64 1.40 -9.56 2.95
C GLY A 64 2.73 -9.45 3.68
N VAL A 65 3.83 -9.26 2.96
CA VAL A 65 5.16 -9.08 3.57
C VAL A 65 5.18 -7.84 4.44
N VAL A 66 4.63 -6.73 3.95
CA VAL A 66 4.56 -5.48 4.74
C VAL A 66 3.70 -5.70 5.99
N ALA A 67 2.52 -6.28 5.84
CA ALA A 67 1.59 -6.47 6.96
C ALA A 67 2.11 -7.42 8.04
N CYS A 68 2.90 -8.43 7.65
CA CYS A 68 3.52 -9.35 8.60
C CYS A 68 4.66 -8.72 9.41
N ASN A 69 5.18 -7.59 8.99
CA ASN A 69 6.38 -6.98 9.56
C ASN A 69 6.13 -5.60 10.16
N THR A 70 4.90 -5.26 10.46
CA THR A 70 4.55 -3.97 11.07
C THR A 70 3.38 -4.10 12.02
N LYS A 71 3.30 -3.15 12.95
CA LYS A 71 2.14 -2.94 13.84
C LYS A 71 1.25 -1.82 13.33
N TYR A 72 1.69 -1.10 12.31
CA TYR A 72 0.96 0.03 11.77
C TYR A 72 -0.04 -0.40 10.70
N PRO A 73 -1.04 0.42 10.41
CA PRO A 73 -2.01 0.10 9.35
C PRO A 73 -1.36 -0.10 7.99
N VAL A 74 -1.84 -1.07 7.23
CA VAL A 74 -1.43 -1.34 5.85
C VAL A 74 -2.65 -1.22 4.96
N ILE A 75 -2.56 -0.39 3.94
CA ILE A 75 -3.61 -0.21 2.94
C ILE A 75 -3.07 -0.66 1.59
N ALA A 76 -3.67 -1.69 1.03
CA ALA A 76 -3.38 -2.12 -0.33
C ALA A 76 -4.29 -1.36 -1.28
N CYS A 77 -3.69 -0.72 -2.28
CA CYS A 77 -4.39 0.01 -3.32
C CYS A 77 -3.96 -0.53 -4.68
N PRO A 78 -4.42 -1.73 -5.07
CA PRO A 78 -3.94 -2.37 -6.28
C PRO A 78 -4.40 -1.63 -7.54
N PRO A 79 -3.52 -1.49 -8.55
CA PRO A 79 -3.90 -0.93 -9.83
C PRO A 79 -4.64 -1.97 -10.66
N PHE A 80 -5.44 -1.53 -11.61
CA PHE A 80 -6.08 -2.42 -12.59
C PHE A 80 -6.37 -1.66 -13.88
N LYS A 81 -6.33 -2.39 -14.99
CA LYS A 81 -6.59 -1.84 -16.33
C LYS A 81 -8.06 -1.92 -16.69
N ASP A 82 -8.69 -3.03 -16.34
CA ASP A 82 -10.05 -3.36 -16.68
C ASP A 82 -10.68 -4.21 -15.56
N LYS A 83 -11.92 -4.62 -15.76
CA LYS A 83 -12.67 -5.36 -14.77
C LYS A 83 -12.07 -6.74 -14.47
N ASP A 84 -11.58 -7.43 -15.49
CA ASP A 84 -10.97 -8.76 -15.32
C ASP A 84 -9.66 -8.66 -14.55
N ASP A 85 -8.84 -7.69 -14.88
CA ASP A 85 -7.60 -7.40 -14.17
C ASP A 85 -7.88 -7.02 -12.71
N MET A 86 -8.92 -6.24 -12.47
CA MET A 86 -9.36 -5.87 -11.13
C MET A 86 -9.69 -7.10 -10.29
N MET A 87 -10.44 -8.06 -10.84
CA MET A 87 -10.83 -9.27 -10.11
C MET A 87 -9.63 -10.12 -9.73
N VAL A 88 -8.65 -10.26 -10.62
CA VAL A 88 -7.41 -10.98 -10.35
C VAL A 88 -6.63 -10.28 -9.23
N ASN A 89 -6.49 -8.97 -9.30
CA ASN A 89 -5.71 -8.19 -8.34
C ASN A 89 -6.38 -8.17 -6.96
N ILE A 90 -7.71 -8.07 -6.90
CA ILE A 90 -8.45 -8.15 -5.65
C ILE A 90 -8.27 -9.51 -5.00
N ASN A 91 -8.45 -10.60 -5.74
CA ASN A 91 -8.32 -11.94 -5.19
C ASN A 91 -6.93 -12.17 -4.60
N SER A 92 -5.89 -11.73 -5.30
CA SER A 92 -4.52 -11.81 -4.80
C SER A 92 -4.32 -11.01 -3.52
N THR A 93 -4.95 -9.85 -3.41
CA THR A 93 -4.81 -8.94 -2.27
C THR A 93 -5.59 -9.40 -1.05
N LEU A 94 -6.74 -10.05 -1.23
CA LEU A 94 -7.61 -10.45 -0.13
C LEU A 94 -7.13 -11.71 0.62
N GLN A 95 -6.22 -12.46 0.03
CA GLN A 95 -5.75 -13.72 0.63
C GLN A 95 -4.63 -13.46 1.63
N MET A 96 -5.03 -13.11 2.86
CA MET A 96 -4.10 -12.83 3.94
C MET A 96 -4.20 -13.90 5.04
N PRO A 97 -3.09 -14.24 5.71
CA PRO A 97 -3.12 -15.16 6.83
C PRO A 97 -3.85 -14.57 8.03
N SER A 98 -4.27 -15.44 8.95
CA SER A 98 -4.89 -15.02 10.20
C SER A 98 -3.99 -14.06 10.97
N LYS A 99 -4.59 -13.05 11.60
CA LYS A 99 -3.88 -12.02 12.40
C LYS A 99 -2.98 -11.09 11.58
N VAL A 100 -3.13 -11.09 10.25
CA VAL A 100 -2.40 -10.19 9.36
C VAL A 100 -3.41 -9.33 8.61
N PRO A 101 -3.86 -8.22 9.19
CA PRO A 101 -4.87 -7.38 8.57
C PRO A 101 -4.27 -6.49 7.48
N VAL A 102 -4.95 -6.44 6.34
CA VAL A 102 -4.66 -5.50 5.27
C VAL A 102 -5.99 -4.90 4.82
N MET A 103 -6.07 -3.58 4.83
CA MET A 103 -7.23 -2.89 4.27
C MET A 103 -7.05 -2.77 2.76
N THR A 104 -8.07 -3.12 1.99
CA THR A 104 -8.02 -3.01 0.53
C THR A 104 -8.94 -1.89 0.08
N ILE A 105 -8.37 -0.87 -0.54
CA ILE A 105 -9.09 0.30 -1.01
C ILE A 105 -8.69 0.54 -2.46
N LEU A 106 -9.65 0.51 -3.37
CA LEU A 106 -9.38 0.59 -4.80
C LEU A 106 -9.20 2.03 -5.29
N GLU A 107 -9.92 2.97 -4.72
CA GLU A 107 -9.88 4.36 -5.15
C GLU A 107 -8.80 5.15 -4.42
N PRO A 108 -7.83 5.72 -5.13
CA PRO A 108 -6.77 6.52 -4.50
C PRO A 108 -7.26 7.66 -3.60
N GLU A 109 -8.34 8.33 -3.98
CA GLU A 109 -8.94 9.36 -3.13
C GLU A 109 -9.38 8.79 -1.79
N ASN A 110 -9.97 7.62 -1.79
CA ASN A 110 -10.44 6.96 -0.58
C ASN A 110 -9.29 6.46 0.30
N VAL A 111 -8.13 6.14 -0.28
CA VAL A 111 -6.93 5.86 0.51
C VAL A 111 -6.54 7.07 1.33
N ALA A 112 -6.45 8.25 0.71
CA ALA A 112 -6.11 9.48 1.41
C ALA A 112 -7.15 9.80 2.50
N MET A 113 -8.44 9.66 2.21
CA MET A 113 -9.50 9.91 3.18
C MET A 113 -9.47 8.92 4.34
N SER A 114 -9.08 7.67 4.10
CA SER A 114 -8.92 6.68 5.16
C SER A 114 -7.84 7.07 6.16
N ILE A 115 -6.73 7.60 5.68
CA ILE A 115 -5.63 8.06 6.53
C ILE A 115 -6.07 9.22 7.39
N VAL A 116 -6.81 10.17 6.80
CA VAL A 116 -7.40 11.29 7.54
C VAL A 116 -8.24 10.78 8.71
N ARG A 117 -9.09 9.79 8.47
CA ARG A 117 -9.97 9.22 9.48
C ARG A 117 -9.23 8.38 10.52
N LEU A 118 -8.23 7.60 10.10
CA LEU A 118 -7.46 6.75 11.00
C LEU A 118 -6.72 7.57 12.07
N TYR A 119 -6.18 8.71 11.70
CA TYR A 119 -5.36 9.52 12.58
C TYR A 119 -5.98 10.86 12.97
N GLY A 120 -7.21 11.12 12.56
CA GLY A 120 -7.91 12.36 12.94
C GLY A 120 -7.28 13.62 12.37
N LEU A 121 -6.83 13.53 11.15
CA LEU A 121 -6.18 14.67 10.50
C LEU A 121 -7.18 15.69 9.94
#